data_4f27fb7d46c7de421bfde686401d780d
#
_entry.id   4f27fb7d46c7de421bfde686401d780d
#
_cell.length_a   1.000
_cell.length_b   1.000
_cell.length_c   1.000
_cell.angle_alpha   90.00
_cell.angle_beta   90.00
_cell.angle_gamma   90.00
#
_symmetry.space_group_name_H-M   'P 1'
#
loop_
_entity.id
_entity.type
_entity.pdbx_description
1 polymer ?
#
loop_
_entity_poly.entity_id
_entity_poly.type
_entity_poly.pdbx_seq_one_letter_code
_entity_poly.pdbx_strand_id
1 'polypeptide(L)'
;MVKASIVAALSFWLVGCSENRSSQCVKLIGVANQAVNSIEAVTAPSSADSIEALRKIAVVAEDTNKAMRDLSLTDGKLIEFRDRFTAMYEATSAATQSLIQSSSIKDTAASQKAYEDLKASTSQESPLVDEVNQYCNAGQ
;
A
#
# COMPACT_ATOMS: atom_id res chain seq x y z
N MET A 1 -44.76 50.62 20.26
CA MET A 1 -44.28 50.09 18.94
C MET A 1 -43.02 49.34 19.18
N VAL A 2 -43.11 48.02 19.32
CA VAL A 2 -41.93 47.15 19.58
C VAL A 2 -41.63 46.45 18.25
N LYS A 3 -40.46 46.74 17.65
CA LYS A 3 -40.00 46.07 16.45
C LYS A 3 -39.26 44.79 16.88
N ALA A 4 -39.86 43.64 16.61
CA ALA A 4 -39.23 42.33 16.75
C ALA A 4 -38.31 42.09 15.55
N SER A 5 -36.97 42.04 15.78
CA SER A 5 -36.00 41.62 14.79
C SER A 5 -35.88 40.09 14.86
N ILE A 6 -36.31 39.43 13.79
CA ILE A 6 -36.14 37.99 13.60
C ILE A 6 -34.74 37.77 13.05
N VAL A 7 -33.84 37.24 13.87
CA VAL A 7 -32.51 36.76 13.45
C VAL A 7 -32.71 35.36 12.86
N ALA A 8 -32.67 35.22 11.53
CA ALA A 8 -32.64 33.95 10.84
C ALA A 8 -31.25 33.35 10.98
N ALA A 9 -31.12 32.34 11.84
CA ALA A 9 -29.92 31.53 11.93
C ALA A 9 -29.84 30.62 10.70
N LEU A 10 -29.00 30.99 9.74
CA LEU A 10 -28.61 30.14 8.61
C LEU A 10 -27.69 29.03 9.15
N SER A 11 -28.29 27.86 9.43
CA SER A 11 -27.54 26.64 9.71
C SER A 11 -26.86 26.18 8.41
N PHE A 12 -25.60 26.50 8.25
CA PHE A 12 -24.75 25.92 7.22
C PHE A 12 -24.59 24.43 7.54
N TRP A 13 -25.36 23.59 6.86
CA TRP A 13 -25.11 22.18 6.78
C TRP A 13 -23.80 22.00 5.94
N LEU A 14 -22.68 21.78 6.60
CA LEU A 14 -21.50 21.24 5.97
C LEU A 14 -21.85 19.81 5.53
N VAL A 15 -22.34 19.69 4.30
CA VAL A 15 -22.37 18.42 3.58
C VAL A 15 -20.89 18.11 3.33
N GLY A 16 -20.26 17.42 4.27
CA GLY A 16 -18.97 16.80 4.04
C GLY A 16 -19.15 15.85 2.85
N CYS A 17 -18.55 16.20 1.71
CA CYS A 17 -18.41 15.27 0.59
C CYS A 17 -17.57 14.09 1.09
N SER A 18 -18.21 13.08 1.66
CA SER A 18 -17.57 11.79 1.87
C SER A 18 -17.27 11.27 0.47
N GLU A 19 -15.98 11.09 0.18
CA GLU A 19 -15.54 10.50 -1.06
C GLU A 19 -16.19 9.13 -1.23
N ASN A 20 -16.78 8.86 -2.39
CA ASN A 20 -17.49 7.62 -2.62
C ASN A 20 -16.51 6.43 -2.64
N ARG A 21 -17.01 5.23 -2.35
CA ARG A 21 -16.22 4.00 -2.32
C ARG A 21 -15.43 3.76 -3.60
N SER A 22 -16.02 4.02 -4.76
CA SER A 22 -15.38 3.83 -6.06
C SER A 22 -14.10 4.67 -6.20
N SER A 23 -14.14 5.95 -5.80
CA SER A 23 -12.96 6.82 -5.82
C SER A 23 -11.87 6.34 -4.86
N GLN A 24 -12.25 5.89 -3.67
CA GLN A 24 -11.30 5.32 -2.70
C GLN A 24 -10.68 4.01 -3.21
N CYS A 25 -11.47 3.16 -3.89
CA CYS A 25 -10.96 1.96 -4.58
C CYS A 25 -9.90 2.33 -5.62
N VAL A 26 -10.16 3.32 -6.47
CA VAL A 26 -9.20 3.77 -7.49
C VAL A 26 -7.89 4.21 -6.87
N LYS A 27 -7.94 4.93 -5.74
CA LYS A 27 -6.72 5.36 -5.03
C LYS A 27 -5.91 4.17 -4.51
N LEU A 28 -6.57 3.24 -3.82
CA LEU A 28 -5.90 2.07 -3.24
C LEU A 28 -5.27 1.18 -4.32
N ILE A 29 -6.05 0.85 -5.37
CA ILE A 29 -5.59 0.05 -6.51
C ILE A 29 -4.48 0.77 -7.27
N GLY A 30 -4.57 2.10 -7.39
CA GLY A 30 -3.53 2.91 -8.04
C GLY A 30 -2.17 2.78 -7.38
N VAL A 31 -2.10 2.84 -6.05
CA VAL A 31 -0.84 2.65 -5.31
C VAL A 31 -0.32 1.21 -5.46
N ALA A 32 -1.19 0.20 -5.37
CA ALA A 32 -0.79 -1.19 -5.56
C ALA A 32 -0.24 -1.46 -6.96
N ASN A 33 -0.92 -0.98 -8.01
CA ASN A 33 -0.45 -1.12 -9.39
C ASN A 33 0.88 -0.41 -9.64
N GLN A 34 1.09 0.76 -9.04
CA GLN A 34 2.37 1.48 -9.14
C GLN A 34 3.51 0.66 -8.54
N ALA A 35 3.27 -0.01 -7.41
CA ALA A 35 4.26 -0.89 -6.79
C ALA A 35 4.64 -2.06 -7.70
N VAL A 36 3.65 -2.76 -8.26
CA VAL A 36 3.88 -3.87 -9.20
C VAL A 36 4.73 -3.41 -10.39
N ASN A 37 4.34 -2.33 -11.04
CA ASN A 37 5.08 -1.78 -12.19
C ASN A 37 6.52 -1.39 -11.81
N SER A 38 6.73 -0.85 -10.61
CA SER A 38 8.05 -0.45 -10.14
C SER A 38 8.94 -1.68 -9.84
N ILE A 39 8.37 -2.76 -9.27
CA ILE A 39 9.09 -4.01 -9.03
C ILE A 39 9.43 -4.71 -10.34
N GLU A 40 8.51 -4.77 -11.30
CA GLU A 40 8.77 -5.34 -12.62
C GLU A 40 9.90 -4.60 -13.34
N ALA A 41 9.93 -3.27 -13.28
CA ALA A 41 11.00 -2.47 -13.86
C ALA A 41 12.38 -2.76 -13.24
N VAL A 42 12.41 -3.06 -11.94
CA VAL A 42 13.64 -3.38 -11.19
C VAL A 42 14.12 -4.80 -11.45
N THR A 43 13.20 -5.73 -11.66
CA THR A 43 13.50 -7.17 -11.87
C THR A 43 13.68 -7.53 -13.35
N ALA A 44 13.58 -6.57 -14.26
CA ALA A 44 13.83 -6.79 -15.68
C ALA A 44 15.24 -7.38 -15.92
N PRO A 45 15.41 -8.28 -16.90
CA PRO A 45 16.67 -9.06 -17.10
C PRO A 45 17.95 -8.26 -17.29
N SER A 46 17.84 -6.96 -17.58
CA SER A 46 19.00 -6.07 -17.79
C SER A 46 19.56 -5.47 -16.48
N SER A 47 18.91 -5.68 -15.32
CA SER A 47 19.31 -5.12 -14.03
C SER A 47 19.96 -6.17 -13.09
N ALA A 48 20.60 -7.19 -13.64
CA ALA A 48 20.99 -8.45 -13.02
C ALA A 48 22.16 -8.41 -12.02
N ASP A 49 22.47 -7.29 -11.38
CA ASP A 49 23.28 -7.31 -10.17
C ASP A 49 22.33 -7.55 -8.99
N SER A 50 22.33 -8.77 -8.46
CA SER A 50 21.32 -9.25 -7.51
C SER A 50 21.16 -8.37 -6.27
N ILE A 51 22.25 -7.80 -5.74
CA ILE A 51 22.22 -6.92 -4.55
C ILE A 51 21.66 -5.55 -4.91
N GLU A 52 21.98 -4.99 -6.06
CA GLU A 52 21.42 -3.70 -6.49
C GLU A 52 19.92 -3.81 -6.79
N ALA A 53 19.47 -4.90 -7.40
CA ALA A 53 18.05 -5.17 -7.58
C ALA A 53 17.31 -5.30 -6.23
N LEU A 54 17.89 -6.01 -5.26
CA LEU A 54 17.33 -6.10 -3.91
C LEU A 54 17.24 -4.73 -3.23
N ARG A 55 18.26 -3.87 -3.36
CA ARG A 55 18.20 -2.50 -2.82
C ARG A 55 17.04 -1.71 -3.41
N LYS A 56 16.83 -1.80 -4.71
CA LYS A 56 15.70 -1.12 -5.39
C LYS A 56 14.36 -1.69 -4.95
N ILE A 57 14.25 -3.01 -4.77
CA ILE A 57 13.02 -3.64 -4.23
C ILE A 57 12.73 -3.12 -2.82
N ALA A 58 13.73 -3.03 -1.94
CA ALA A 58 13.56 -2.48 -0.60
C ALA A 58 13.03 -1.04 -0.62
N VAL A 59 13.60 -0.19 -1.50
CA VAL A 59 13.15 1.20 -1.69
C VAL A 59 11.71 1.25 -2.20
N VAL A 60 11.36 0.46 -3.21
CA VAL A 60 9.98 0.40 -3.74
C VAL A 60 9.00 -0.05 -2.65
N ALA A 61 9.36 -1.06 -1.86
CA ALA A 61 8.50 -1.54 -0.78
C ALA A 61 8.30 -0.48 0.32
N GLU A 62 9.36 0.27 0.67
CA GLU A 62 9.28 1.36 1.65
C GLU A 62 8.45 2.53 1.14
N ASP A 63 8.67 2.97 -0.09
CA ASP A 63 7.91 4.07 -0.72
C ASP A 63 6.44 3.69 -0.87
N THR A 64 6.14 2.45 -1.24
CA THR A 64 4.77 1.94 -1.35
C THR A 64 4.09 1.86 0.02
N ASN A 65 4.80 1.36 1.04
CA ASN A 65 4.31 1.36 2.42
C ASN A 65 3.91 2.78 2.85
N LYS A 66 4.77 3.75 2.60
CA LYS A 66 4.48 5.15 2.90
C LYS A 66 3.26 5.66 2.12
N ALA A 67 3.22 5.43 0.81
CA ALA A 67 2.10 5.85 -0.04
C ALA A 67 0.77 5.23 0.41
N MET A 68 0.76 3.94 0.82
CA MET A 68 -0.41 3.28 1.39
C MET A 68 -0.86 3.95 2.68
N ARG A 69 0.04 4.23 3.60
CA ARG A 69 -0.28 4.91 4.88
C ARG A 69 -0.85 6.31 4.69
N ASP A 70 -0.38 7.03 3.68
CA ASP A 70 -0.80 8.39 3.37
C ASP A 70 -2.19 8.45 2.70
N LEU A 71 -2.77 7.29 2.31
CA LEU A 71 -4.12 7.24 1.73
C LEU A 71 -5.18 7.63 2.76
N SER A 72 -5.90 8.71 2.45
CA SER A 72 -7.09 9.12 3.20
C SER A 72 -8.28 8.29 2.72
N LEU A 73 -8.68 7.29 3.51
CA LEU A 73 -9.82 6.41 3.26
C LEU A 73 -10.83 6.54 4.40
N THR A 74 -12.11 6.42 4.08
CA THR A 74 -13.23 6.46 5.05
C THR A 74 -14.04 5.17 5.03
N ASP A 75 -13.94 4.37 3.97
CA ASP A 75 -14.55 3.06 3.88
C ASP A 75 -13.78 2.05 4.76
N GLY A 76 -14.47 1.44 5.73
CA GLY A 76 -13.83 0.57 6.73
C GLY A 76 -13.15 -0.66 6.12
N LYS A 77 -13.71 -1.21 5.02
CA LYS A 77 -13.11 -2.37 4.35
C LYS A 77 -11.86 -2.00 3.54
N LEU A 78 -11.87 -0.82 2.92
CA LEU A 78 -10.70 -0.30 2.23
C LEU A 78 -9.58 0.09 3.20
N ILE A 79 -9.92 0.56 4.41
CA ILE A 79 -8.94 0.78 5.49
C ILE A 79 -8.30 -0.54 5.90
N GLU A 80 -9.08 -1.62 6.09
CA GLU A 80 -8.55 -2.95 6.39
C GLU A 80 -7.59 -3.43 5.29
N PHE A 81 -7.95 -3.29 4.02
CA PHE A 81 -7.08 -3.65 2.90
C PHE A 81 -5.80 -2.82 2.88
N ARG A 82 -5.90 -1.51 3.06
CA ARG A 82 -4.73 -0.63 3.17
C ARG A 82 -3.78 -1.10 4.27
N ASP A 83 -4.30 -1.44 5.43
CA ASP A 83 -3.48 -1.87 6.57
C ASP A 83 -2.80 -3.23 6.30
N ARG A 84 -3.47 -4.14 5.58
CA ARG A 84 -2.87 -5.41 5.12
C ARG A 84 -1.77 -5.18 4.08
N PHE A 85 -1.97 -4.30 3.10
CA PHE A 85 -0.91 -3.89 2.16
C PHE A 85 0.27 -3.26 2.90
N THR A 86 0.02 -2.35 3.84
CA THR A 86 1.05 -1.72 4.65
C THR A 86 1.91 -2.76 5.38
N ALA A 87 1.28 -3.72 6.06
CA ALA A 87 1.99 -4.79 6.76
C ALA A 87 2.81 -5.68 5.80
N MET A 88 2.27 -6.00 4.63
CA MET A 88 2.96 -6.79 3.60
C MET A 88 4.19 -6.06 3.06
N TYR A 89 4.08 -4.78 2.69
CA TYR A 89 5.23 -4.01 2.18
C TYR A 89 6.27 -3.74 3.26
N GLU A 90 5.87 -3.56 4.52
CA GLU A 90 6.79 -3.47 5.64
C GLU A 90 7.60 -4.76 5.82
N ALA A 91 6.93 -5.91 5.80
CA ALA A 91 7.58 -7.21 5.87
C ALA A 91 8.50 -7.46 4.66
N THR A 92 8.09 -7.06 3.46
CA THR A 92 8.90 -7.17 2.23
C THR A 92 10.17 -6.33 2.32
N SER A 93 10.07 -5.08 2.77
CA SER A 93 11.24 -4.21 2.98
C SER A 93 12.20 -4.81 4.01
N ALA A 94 11.70 -5.25 5.17
CA ALA A 94 12.51 -5.83 6.23
C ALA A 94 13.22 -7.13 5.79
N ALA A 95 12.50 -8.03 5.11
CA ALA A 95 13.08 -9.28 4.59
C ALA A 95 14.14 -9.01 3.53
N THR A 96 13.91 -8.04 2.64
CA THR A 96 14.86 -7.66 1.60
C THR A 96 16.13 -7.07 2.21
N GLN A 97 16.02 -6.19 3.21
CA GLN A 97 17.16 -5.63 3.93
C GLN A 97 17.96 -6.72 4.65
N SER A 98 17.28 -7.66 5.31
CA SER A 98 17.90 -8.80 5.97
C SER A 98 18.66 -9.68 4.98
N LEU A 99 18.09 -9.90 3.78
CA LEU A 99 18.74 -10.67 2.72
C LEU A 99 20.01 -9.97 2.20
N ILE A 100 19.96 -8.65 2.00
CA ILE A 100 21.14 -7.86 1.61
C ILE A 100 22.24 -7.96 2.66
N GLN A 101 21.89 -7.79 3.94
CA GLN A 101 22.86 -7.83 5.03
C GLN A 101 23.51 -9.20 5.17
N SER A 102 22.71 -10.27 5.24
CA SER A 102 23.21 -11.65 5.39
C SER A 102 24.07 -12.09 4.21
N SER A 103 23.68 -11.70 2.98
CA SER A 103 24.47 -11.96 1.78
C SER A 103 25.83 -11.24 1.81
N SER A 104 25.88 -10.01 2.31
CA SER A 104 27.12 -9.23 2.38
C SER A 104 28.15 -9.83 3.33
N ILE A 105 27.71 -10.48 4.41
CA ILE A 105 28.57 -11.16 5.39
C ILE A 105 28.71 -12.68 5.11
N LYS A 106 28.12 -13.16 4.02
CA LYS A 106 28.12 -14.58 3.59
C LYS A 106 27.51 -15.53 4.62
N ASP A 107 26.53 -15.08 5.40
CA ASP A 107 25.76 -15.93 6.30
C ASP A 107 24.65 -16.64 5.51
N THR A 108 24.92 -17.88 5.12
CA THR A 108 24.04 -18.68 4.28
C THR A 108 22.72 -19.00 4.99
N ALA A 109 22.74 -19.30 6.30
CA ALA A 109 21.53 -19.65 7.05
C ALA A 109 20.60 -18.45 7.20
N ALA A 110 21.16 -17.28 7.55
CA ALA A 110 20.40 -16.04 7.64
C ALA A 110 19.88 -15.59 6.25
N SER A 111 20.67 -15.79 5.20
CA SER A 111 20.22 -15.49 3.81
C SER A 111 19.06 -16.37 3.39
N GLN A 112 19.11 -17.67 3.68
CA GLN A 112 18.00 -18.59 3.37
C GLN A 112 16.73 -18.18 4.10
N LYS A 113 16.81 -17.89 5.40
CA LYS A 113 15.67 -17.42 6.18
C LYS A 113 15.08 -16.12 5.61
N ALA A 114 15.93 -15.13 5.33
CA ALA A 114 15.49 -13.86 4.79
C ALA A 114 14.83 -14.02 3.40
N TYR A 115 15.31 -14.94 2.58
CA TYR A 115 14.68 -15.28 1.29
C TYR A 115 13.30 -15.91 1.48
N GLU A 116 13.14 -16.80 2.45
CA GLU A 116 11.84 -17.40 2.76
C GLU A 116 10.85 -16.37 3.29
N ASP A 117 11.29 -15.46 4.17
CA ASP A 117 10.49 -14.36 4.69
C ASP A 117 10.04 -13.42 3.54
N LEU A 118 10.96 -13.09 2.61
CA LEU A 118 10.65 -12.29 1.42
C LEU A 118 9.61 -12.98 0.52
N LYS A 119 9.79 -14.26 0.26
CA LYS A 119 8.83 -15.05 -0.52
C LYS A 119 7.47 -15.11 0.15
N ALA A 120 7.43 -15.30 1.47
CA ALA A 120 6.19 -15.35 2.23
C ALA A 120 5.45 -14.01 2.20
N SER A 121 6.15 -12.88 2.35
CA SER A 121 5.52 -11.55 2.29
C SER A 121 4.98 -11.24 0.88
N THR A 122 5.78 -11.42 -0.15
CA THR A 122 5.37 -11.11 -1.53
C THR A 122 4.26 -12.01 -2.06
N SER A 123 4.17 -13.25 -1.60
CA SER A 123 3.08 -14.17 -2.01
C SER A 123 1.69 -13.74 -1.54
N GLN A 124 1.59 -12.80 -0.62
CA GLN A 124 0.32 -12.25 -0.13
C GLN A 124 -0.29 -11.21 -1.08
N GLU A 125 0.48 -10.66 -2.00
CA GLU A 125 0.05 -9.55 -2.86
C GLU A 125 -1.08 -9.93 -3.79
N SER A 126 -0.95 -11.01 -4.56
CA SER A 126 -1.95 -11.41 -5.54
C SER A 126 -3.31 -11.73 -4.91
N PRO A 127 -3.41 -12.56 -3.84
CA PRO A 127 -4.68 -12.78 -3.15
C PRO A 127 -5.30 -11.48 -2.62
N LEU A 128 -4.49 -10.57 -2.08
CA LEU A 128 -4.98 -9.31 -1.54
C LEU A 128 -5.53 -8.39 -2.63
N VAL A 129 -4.85 -8.31 -3.78
CA VAL A 129 -5.33 -7.57 -4.96
C VAL A 129 -6.66 -8.15 -5.46
N ASP A 130 -6.81 -9.47 -5.49
CA ASP A 130 -8.04 -10.14 -5.91
C ASP A 130 -9.20 -9.81 -4.96
N GLU A 131 -8.98 -9.84 -3.64
CA GLU A 131 -9.98 -9.46 -2.65
C GLU A 131 -10.43 -8.00 -2.82
N VAL A 132 -9.48 -7.08 -3.04
CA VAL A 132 -9.78 -5.65 -3.29
C VAL A 132 -10.60 -5.50 -4.56
N ASN A 133 -10.22 -6.17 -5.64
CA ASN A 133 -10.93 -6.11 -6.91
C ASN A 133 -12.37 -6.62 -6.76
N GLN A 134 -12.58 -7.75 -6.06
CA GLN A 134 -13.92 -8.27 -5.78
C GLN A 134 -14.76 -7.26 -5.00
N TYR A 135 -14.20 -6.68 -3.94
CA TYR A 135 -14.91 -5.70 -3.13
C TYR A 135 -15.28 -4.44 -3.90
N CYS A 136 -14.35 -3.95 -4.71
CA CYS A 136 -14.53 -2.73 -5.49
C CYS A 136 -15.53 -2.91 -6.63
N ASN A 137 -15.60 -4.11 -7.23
CA ASN A 137 -16.53 -4.41 -8.32
C ASN A 137 -17.96 -4.75 -7.82
N ALA A 138 -18.10 -5.28 -6.60
CA ALA A 138 -19.39 -5.67 -6.03
C ALA A 138 -20.35 -4.48 -5.72
N GLY A 139 -19.94 -3.27 -5.99
CA GLY A 139 -20.72 -2.06 -5.71
C GLY A 139 -21.00 -1.17 -6.92
N GLN A 140 -20.76 -1.71 -8.11
CA GLN A 140 -21.10 -1.03 -9.37
C GLN A 140 -22.45 -1.49 -9.89
#